data_7434ad89ff4555e05ce1a5cb7ad1e178
#
_entry.id   7434ad89ff4555e05ce1a5cb7ad1e178
#
_cell.length_a   1.000
_cell.length_b   1.000
_cell.length_c   1.000
_cell.angle_alpha   90.00
_cell.angle_beta   90.00
_cell.angle_gamma   90.00
#
_symmetry.space_group_name_H-M   'P 1'
#
loop_
_entity.id
_entity.type
_entity.pdbx_description
1 polymer ?
#
loop_
_entity_poly.entity_id
_entity_poly.type
_entity_poly.pdbx_seq_one_letter_code
_entity_poly.pdbx_strand_id
1 'polypeptide(L)'
;MSLWGEDFEIKPVKKEVKKVTTKINSPKKPKVETQKVISSKSVSVYDKLQLIYAEVDRILGRYKENTQVIRTKQDLVDYIDASISNGAIAIDTETNNSLDPITCLLMGACIYTPGKKSAYIPVNHVDYVSHNKLENQLTEEEIKEQFDRLKNTKIIMHNGKFDYEVIKCTCGCVLDIYWDTEIAARILDENELAALKKQYILHIDSTQEKYDIEHLFQGIEYEVVDPDVFALYAATDALITYRLYEWQKEQFSKPGNENLYSVFMNVEMPVVQVSAEMELLGVEIDKDYASRLSTKYHKKVEAVDKEIDEELSKYSDKIAAWRQTKEANYKELNSKQNKSGEYTYKKSKNEQLADPPQLNSPTQLAILLYDILQVPIQDKKAPRGTGEEILKKINIPLCDLILKKRGLEKLIGTYIDKIPACVSPKDNRLHAHFNQLGAGTGRFSSSDPNLQNIPSKNKEIRLMFRAGHTEREVSSEYNSYTFSMNEEVLTSTGWKAVSELVPNDVLVSDEGEQVISTVMKIDNSIVAYVSEEVIE
;
A
#
# COMPACT_ATOMS: atom_id res chain seq x y z
N MET A 1 -37.30 -31.19 7.92
CA MET A 1 -36.42 -32.08 8.69
C MET A 1 -35.10 -31.37 8.87
N SER A 2 -34.89 -30.84 10.05
CA SER A 2 -33.71 -30.07 10.42
C SER A 2 -32.49 -30.98 10.58
N LEU A 3 -31.41 -30.65 9.95
CA LEU A 3 -30.09 -31.28 10.11
C LEU A 3 -29.17 -30.34 10.89
N TRP A 4 -29.49 -30.12 12.16
CA TRP A 4 -28.54 -29.61 13.16
C TRP A 4 -28.89 -30.32 14.47
N GLY A 5 -28.14 -31.35 14.77
CA GLY A 5 -28.14 -32.07 16.02
C GLY A 5 -26.83 -31.85 16.75
N GLU A 6 -27.00 -31.43 18.01
CA GLU A 6 -26.17 -31.65 19.18
C GLU A 6 -24.88 -30.84 19.38
N ASP A 7 -24.98 -30.05 20.39
CA ASP A 7 -24.03 -29.40 21.30
C ASP A 7 -22.61 -29.99 21.37
N PHE A 8 -21.61 -29.20 20.94
CA PHE A 8 -20.23 -29.37 21.35
C PHE A 8 -19.86 -28.25 22.35
N GLU A 9 -19.96 -28.56 23.64
CA GLU A 9 -19.34 -27.76 24.71
C GLU A 9 -17.79 -27.85 24.59
N ILE A 10 -17.14 -26.78 24.17
CA ILE A 10 -15.66 -26.66 24.25
C ILE A 10 -15.30 -26.17 25.66
N LYS A 11 -14.84 -27.07 26.52
CA LYS A 11 -14.23 -26.71 27.81
C LYS A 11 -12.86 -26.08 27.57
N PRO A 12 -12.56 -24.92 28.19
CA PRO A 12 -11.25 -24.30 28.06
C PRO A 12 -10.19 -25.09 28.83
N VAL A 13 -9.21 -25.64 28.14
CA VAL A 13 -8.02 -26.25 28.76
C VAL A 13 -7.09 -25.12 29.25
N LYS A 14 -7.08 -24.90 30.56
CA LYS A 14 -6.05 -24.06 31.21
C LYS A 14 -4.69 -24.76 31.12
N LYS A 15 -3.82 -24.30 30.20
CA LYS A 15 -2.40 -24.61 30.29
C LYS A 15 -1.72 -23.62 31.22
N GLU A 16 -1.33 -24.10 32.41
CA GLU A 16 -0.38 -23.39 33.27
C GLU A 16 0.99 -23.31 32.56
N VAL A 17 1.38 -22.12 32.14
CA VAL A 17 2.74 -21.85 31.67
C VAL A 17 3.60 -21.52 32.89
N LYS A 18 4.35 -22.49 33.39
CA LYS A 18 5.46 -22.25 34.34
C LYS A 18 6.55 -21.42 33.62
N LYS A 19 6.70 -20.16 34.05
CA LYS A 19 7.84 -19.33 33.66
C LYS A 19 9.11 -19.92 34.27
N VAL A 20 9.90 -20.60 33.45
CA VAL A 20 11.29 -20.91 33.76
C VAL A 20 12.14 -19.78 33.20
N THR A 21 12.59 -18.88 34.06
CA THR A 21 13.58 -17.85 33.73
C THR A 21 14.97 -18.45 33.81
N THR A 22 15.43 -19.05 32.75
CA THR A 22 16.85 -19.32 32.54
C THR A 22 17.47 -18.14 31.80
N LYS A 23 18.33 -17.41 32.50
CA LYS A 23 19.24 -16.43 31.88
C LYS A 23 20.21 -17.19 30.97
N ILE A 24 19.90 -17.23 29.68
CA ILE A 24 20.87 -17.69 28.68
C ILE A 24 21.71 -16.44 28.32
N ASN A 25 22.97 -16.46 28.75
CA ASN A 25 23.97 -15.52 28.25
C ASN A 25 24.14 -15.80 26.75
N SER A 26 23.62 -14.89 25.93
CA SER A 26 23.86 -14.89 24.48
C SER A 26 25.36 -14.71 24.21
N PRO A 27 25.97 -15.49 23.34
CA PRO A 27 27.35 -15.28 22.92
C PRO A 27 27.47 -13.92 22.26
N LYS A 28 28.47 -13.14 22.65
CA LYS A 28 28.81 -11.87 22.01
C LYS A 28 29.03 -12.14 20.53
N LYS A 29 28.19 -11.52 19.68
CA LYS A 29 28.41 -11.47 18.23
C LYS A 29 29.83 -10.98 17.97
N PRO A 30 30.61 -11.60 17.06
CA PRO A 30 31.86 -11.03 16.63
C PRO A 30 31.60 -9.62 16.10
N LYS A 31 32.40 -8.66 16.54
CA LYS A 31 32.42 -7.32 15.95
C LYS A 31 32.83 -7.50 14.48
N VAL A 32 31.87 -7.44 13.58
CA VAL A 32 32.16 -7.11 12.21
C VAL A 32 32.72 -5.69 12.26
N GLU A 33 33.97 -5.51 11.89
CA GLU A 33 34.55 -4.21 11.65
C GLU A 33 33.74 -3.57 10.54
N THR A 34 32.79 -2.74 10.93
CA THR A 34 32.15 -1.77 10.04
C THR A 34 33.28 -0.90 9.51
N GLN A 35 33.68 -1.16 8.26
CA GLN A 35 34.50 -0.22 7.52
C GLN A 35 33.86 1.15 7.67
N LYS A 36 34.67 2.10 8.13
CA LYS A 36 34.27 3.49 8.35
C LYS A 36 33.48 3.96 7.15
N VAL A 37 32.23 4.33 7.37
CA VAL A 37 31.46 5.17 6.45
C VAL A 37 32.37 6.33 6.05
N ILE A 38 32.75 6.36 4.78
CA ILE A 38 33.61 7.41 4.19
C ILE A 38 32.81 8.69 4.35
N SER A 39 33.26 9.56 5.23
CA SER A 39 32.73 10.90 5.41
C SER A 39 32.75 11.63 4.08
N SER A 40 31.63 12.17 3.66
CA SER A 40 31.27 12.97 2.50
C SER A 40 32.40 13.88 1.93
N LYS A 41 33.34 13.32 1.22
CA LYS A 41 33.94 13.96 0.06
C LYS A 41 33.15 13.46 -1.13
N SER A 42 32.71 14.33 -2.01
CA SER A 42 31.94 14.02 -3.20
C SER A 42 32.64 12.95 -4.05
N VAL A 43 32.27 11.71 -3.85
CA VAL A 43 32.68 10.61 -4.74
C VAL A 43 31.96 10.87 -6.06
N SER A 44 32.68 10.86 -7.18
CA SER A 44 32.06 11.05 -8.49
C SER A 44 31.05 9.94 -8.79
N VAL A 45 30.06 10.19 -9.63
CA VAL A 45 29.10 9.15 -10.08
C VAL A 45 29.87 8.00 -10.71
N TYR A 46 30.93 8.27 -11.47
CA TYR A 46 31.78 7.25 -12.06
C TYR A 46 32.42 6.33 -11.00
N ASP A 47 33.02 6.90 -9.96
CA ASP A 47 33.66 6.08 -8.91
C ASP A 47 32.61 5.24 -8.16
N LYS A 48 31.40 5.77 -7.97
CA LYS A 48 30.30 4.99 -7.38
C LYS A 48 29.88 3.83 -8.28
N LEU A 49 29.74 4.05 -9.58
CA LEU A 49 29.40 3.00 -10.55
C LEU A 49 30.47 1.90 -10.56
N GLN A 50 31.75 2.25 -10.55
CA GLN A 50 32.85 1.27 -10.51
C GLN A 50 32.80 0.42 -9.23
N LEU A 51 32.48 1.02 -8.09
CA LEU A 51 32.31 0.29 -6.83
C LEU A 51 31.09 -0.66 -6.89
N ILE A 52 29.98 -0.21 -7.46
CA ILE A 52 28.78 -1.04 -7.67
C ILE A 52 29.13 -2.23 -8.57
N TYR A 53 29.80 -1.99 -9.69
CA TYR A 53 30.16 -3.04 -10.64
C TYR A 53 31.04 -4.11 -10.02
N ALA A 54 32.05 -3.69 -9.25
CA ALA A 54 32.92 -4.62 -8.53
C ALA A 54 32.16 -5.45 -7.48
N GLU A 55 31.23 -4.84 -6.77
CA GLU A 55 30.47 -5.52 -5.72
C GLU A 55 29.39 -6.45 -6.31
N VAL A 56 28.72 -6.04 -7.37
CA VAL A 56 27.78 -6.90 -8.13
C VAL A 56 28.51 -8.12 -8.68
N ASP A 57 29.71 -7.92 -9.26
CA ASP A 57 30.53 -9.02 -9.76
C ASP A 57 30.98 -9.98 -8.64
N ARG A 58 31.36 -9.45 -7.49
CA ARG A 58 31.74 -10.24 -6.32
C ARG A 58 30.59 -11.12 -5.82
N ILE A 59 29.36 -10.57 -5.78
CA ILE A 59 28.20 -11.27 -5.22
C ILE A 59 27.53 -12.17 -6.26
N LEU A 60 27.34 -11.67 -7.47
CA LEU A 60 26.56 -12.31 -8.53
C LEU A 60 27.37 -12.85 -9.70
N GLY A 61 28.70 -12.68 -9.71
CA GLY A 61 29.58 -13.13 -10.79
C GLY A 61 29.44 -14.62 -11.13
N ARG A 62 29.04 -15.46 -10.15
CA ARG A 62 28.73 -16.88 -10.36
C ARG A 62 27.58 -17.13 -11.33
N TYR A 63 26.71 -16.14 -11.57
CA TYR A 63 25.59 -16.26 -12.51
C TYR A 63 25.91 -15.79 -13.93
N LYS A 64 27.09 -15.21 -14.18
CA LYS A 64 27.49 -14.72 -15.51
C LYS A 64 27.32 -15.76 -16.61
N GLU A 65 27.69 -17.01 -16.33
CA GLU A 65 27.57 -18.09 -17.31
C GLU A 65 26.12 -18.45 -17.63
N ASN A 66 25.20 -18.18 -16.69
CA ASN A 66 23.77 -18.48 -16.80
C ASN A 66 22.92 -17.27 -17.16
N THR A 67 23.53 -16.10 -17.37
CA THR A 67 22.87 -14.85 -17.72
C THR A 67 23.31 -14.40 -19.12
N GLN A 68 22.41 -13.71 -19.81
CA GLN A 68 22.68 -13.07 -21.09
C GLN A 68 21.94 -11.75 -21.22
N VAL A 69 22.42 -10.86 -22.09
CA VAL A 69 21.73 -9.61 -22.47
C VAL A 69 21.23 -9.75 -23.90
N ILE A 70 19.95 -9.55 -24.12
CA ILE A 70 19.33 -9.57 -25.43
C ILE A 70 19.33 -8.15 -25.97
N ARG A 71 20.11 -7.91 -27.03
CA ARG A 71 20.32 -6.58 -27.60
C ARG A 71 19.79 -6.44 -29.04
N THR A 72 19.34 -7.55 -29.64
CA THR A 72 18.81 -7.51 -31.00
C THR A 72 17.42 -8.12 -31.06
N LYS A 73 16.61 -7.63 -32.01
CA LYS A 73 15.27 -8.18 -32.25
C LYS A 73 15.31 -9.67 -32.57
N GLN A 74 16.32 -10.14 -33.33
CA GLN A 74 16.42 -11.56 -33.70
C GLN A 74 16.69 -12.44 -32.47
N ASP A 75 17.58 -12.01 -31.55
CA ASP A 75 17.84 -12.76 -30.33
C ASP A 75 16.58 -12.86 -29.44
N LEU A 76 15.77 -11.79 -29.41
CA LEU A 76 14.48 -11.81 -28.70
C LEU A 76 13.49 -12.76 -29.38
N VAL A 77 13.37 -12.74 -30.71
CA VAL A 77 12.54 -13.69 -31.48
C VAL A 77 12.91 -15.13 -31.13
N ASP A 78 14.21 -15.47 -31.21
CA ASP A 78 14.72 -16.83 -30.94
C ASP A 78 14.47 -17.27 -29.47
N TYR A 79 14.48 -16.29 -28.56
CA TYR A 79 14.18 -16.57 -27.16
C TYR A 79 12.68 -16.81 -26.92
N ILE A 80 11.82 -15.98 -27.52
CA ILE A 80 10.37 -16.11 -27.44
C ILE A 80 9.89 -17.40 -28.12
N ASP A 81 10.45 -17.78 -29.26
CA ASP A 81 10.17 -19.05 -29.93
C ASP A 81 10.46 -20.25 -29.04
N ALA A 82 11.58 -20.22 -28.31
CA ALA A 82 11.90 -21.25 -27.34
C ALA A 82 10.91 -21.25 -26.16
N SER A 83 10.49 -20.07 -25.69
CA SER A 83 9.51 -19.95 -24.60
C SER A 83 8.14 -20.50 -24.99
N ILE A 84 7.68 -20.21 -26.21
CA ILE A 84 6.44 -20.74 -26.78
C ILE A 84 6.54 -22.28 -26.89
N SER A 85 7.67 -22.78 -27.40
CA SER A 85 7.93 -24.21 -27.50
C SER A 85 7.93 -24.92 -26.15
N ASN A 86 8.48 -24.29 -25.11
CA ASN A 86 8.48 -24.78 -23.74
C ASN A 86 7.11 -24.64 -23.04
N GLY A 87 6.23 -23.80 -23.58
CA GLY A 87 4.89 -23.53 -23.03
C GLY A 87 4.86 -22.71 -21.75
N ALA A 88 6.02 -22.16 -21.30
CA ALA A 88 6.11 -21.34 -20.10
C ALA A 88 7.30 -20.36 -20.13
N ILE A 89 7.12 -19.18 -19.55
CA ILE A 89 8.13 -18.14 -19.40
C ILE A 89 7.92 -17.40 -18.08
N ALA A 90 8.99 -17.12 -17.34
CA ALA A 90 8.95 -16.14 -16.27
C ALA A 90 9.33 -14.77 -16.82
N ILE A 91 8.62 -13.73 -16.37
CA ILE A 91 8.84 -12.32 -16.75
C ILE A 91 8.87 -11.47 -15.49
N ASP A 92 9.79 -10.52 -15.46
CA ASP A 92 9.93 -9.51 -14.43
C ASP A 92 10.34 -8.20 -15.09
N THR A 93 10.02 -7.04 -14.53
CA THR A 93 10.35 -5.74 -15.12
C THR A 93 11.22 -4.92 -14.20
N GLU A 94 12.12 -4.15 -14.80
CA GLU A 94 12.93 -3.19 -14.09
C GLU A 94 12.56 -1.78 -14.52
N THR A 95 12.32 -0.90 -13.54
CA THR A 95 11.94 0.49 -13.77
C THR A 95 13.00 1.46 -13.24
N ASN A 96 12.93 2.70 -13.70
CA ASN A 96 13.72 3.78 -13.12
C ASN A 96 13.25 4.03 -11.68
N ASN A 97 14.02 3.99 -10.70
CA ASN A 97 13.76 4.26 -9.26
C ASN A 97 12.31 4.67 -8.87
N SER A 98 11.34 4.60 -9.79
CA SER A 98 9.91 4.87 -9.58
C SER A 98 9.13 3.57 -9.42
N LEU A 99 8.29 3.53 -8.40
CA LEU A 99 7.36 2.44 -8.14
C LEU A 99 5.92 2.76 -8.61
N ASP A 100 5.75 3.85 -9.37
CA ASP A 100 4.46 4.21 -9.98
C ASP A 100 4.43 3.68 -11.43
N PRO A 101 3.65 2.63 -11.72
CA PRO A 101 3.64 1.99 -13.03
C PRO A 101 3.13 2.90 -14.16
N ILE A 102 2.39 3.96 -13.82
CA ILE A 102 1.82 4.88 -14.79
C ILE A 102 2.85 5.89 -15.29
N THR A 103 3.74 6.32 -14.41
CA THR A 103 4.73 7.37 -14.70
C THR A 103 6.16 6.88 -14.76
N CYS A 104 6.42 5.62 -14.41
CA CYS A 104 7.76 5.05 -14.47
C CYS A 104 8.26 4.92 -15.91
N LEU A 105 9.58 4.81 -16.04
CA LEU A 105 10.28 4.45 -17.27
C LEU A 105 10.70 2.99 -17.18
N LEU A 106 10.34 2.19 -18.18
CA LEU A 106 10.80 0.80 -18.29
C LEU A 106 12.30 0.79 -18.63
N MET A 107 13.13 0.32 -17.72
CA MET A 107 14.56 0.15 -17.95
C MET A 107 14.87 -1.09 -18.74
N GLY A 108 14.12 -2.14 -18.54
CA GLY A 108 14.21 -3.39 -19.27
C GLY A 108 13.28 -4.47 -18.71
N ALA A 109 13.25 -5.59 -19.41
CA ALA A 109 12.51 -6.78 -18.97
C ALA A 109 13.46 -7.96 -18.75
N CYS A 110 13.19 -8.74 -17.73
CA CYS A 110 13.89 -9.96 -17.38
C CYS A 110 13.05 -11.15 -17.78
N ILE A 111 13.64 -12.12 -18.47
CA ILE A 111 12.91 -13.30 -18.93
C ILE A 111 13.68 -14.59 -18.67
N TYR A 112 12.95 -15.64 -18.32
CA TYR A 112 13.52 -16.98 -18.20
C TYR A 112 12.57 -18.07 -18.70
N THR A 113 13.12 -19.00 -19.47
CA THR A 113 12.45 -20.26 -19.87
C THR A 113 13.43 -21.42 -19.75
N PRO A 114 12.99 -22.65 -19.42
CA PRO A 114 13.87 -23.82 -19.32
C PRO A 114 14.73 -24.05 -20.56
N GLY A 115 16.00 -24.43 -20.35
CA GLY A 115 16.94 -24.68 -21.44
C GLY A 115 17.60 -23.44 -22.06
N LYS A 116 17.18 -22.25 -21.65
CA LYS A 116 17.85 -20.98 -22.01
C LYS A 116 18.56 -20.38 -20.79
N LYS A 117 19.52 -19.47 -21.05
CA LYS A 117 20.06 -18.60 -20.01
C LYS A 117 19.00 -17.61 -19.60
N SER A 118 19.00 -17.17 -18.33
CA SER A 118 18.18 -16.05 -17.92
C SER A 118 18.63 -14.80 -18.66
N ALA A 119 17.69 -13.99 -19.14
CA ALA A 119 17.99 -12.91 -20.04
C ALA A 119 17.45 -11.57 -19.54
N TYR A 120 18.24 -10.52 -19.74
CA TYR A 120 17.83 -9.12 -19.58
C TYR A 120 17.69 -8.48 -20.95
N ILE A 121 16.61 -7.73 -21.15
CA ILE A 121 16.30 -6.99 -22.38
C ILE A 121 16.40 -5.50 -22.02
N PRO A 122 17.52 -4.81 -22.26
CA PRO A 122 17.65 -3.37 -21.98
C PRO A 122 16.81 -2.53 -22.96
N VAL A 123 16.22 -1.44 -22.45
CA VAL A 123 15.34 -0.55 -23.23
C VAL A 123 15.76 0.93 -23.13
N ASN A 124 15.83 1.50 -21.92
CA ASN A 124 16.00 2.93 -21.72
C ASN A 124 17.27 3.29 -20.92
N HIS A 125 18.32 2.49 -21.06
CA HIS A 125 19.61 2.86 -20.50
C HIS A 125 20.27 3.98 -21.28
N VAL A 126 21.02 4.82 -20.57
CA VAL A 126 21.73 5.98 -21.12
C VAL A 126 23.20 5.95 -20.72
N ASP A 127 24.03 6.58 -21.54
CA ASP A 127 25.42 6.82 -21.19
C ASP A 127 25.51 7.82 -20.02
N TYR A 128 26.27 7.47 -18.98
CA TYR A 128 26.31 8.25 -17.73
C TYR A 128 26.95 9.65 -17.87
N VAL A 129 27.68 9.90 -18.97
CA VAL A 129 28.35 11.20 -19.25
C VAL A 129 27.47 12.09 -20.10
N SER A 130 27.00 11.54 -21.22
CA SER A 130 26.25 12.29 -22.23
C SER A 130 24.75 12.29 -22.01
N HIS A 131 24.26 11.37 -21.18
CA HIS A 131 22.84 11.06 -20.99
C HIS A 131 22.09 10.74 -22.30
N ASN A 132 22.83 10.37 -23.33
CA ASN A 132 22.23 9.89 -24.57
C ASN A 132 21.80 8.42 -24.40
N LYS A 133 20.67 8.06 -24.99
CA LYS A 133 20.19 6.67 -25.04
C LYS A 133 21.26 5.79 -25.69
N LEU A 134 21.52 4.61 -25.09
CA LEU A 134 22.47 3.65 -25.65
C LEU A 134 21.90 3.07 -26.95
N GLU A 135 22.77 2.87 -27.97
CA GLU A 135 22.32 2.37 -29.27
C GLU A 135 21.98 0.87 -29.28
N ASN A 136 22.68 0.08 -28.44
CA ASN A 136 22.58 -1.38 -28.43
C ASN A 136 21.52 -1.87 -27.41
N GLN A 137 20.26 -1.49 -27.60
CA GLN A 137 19.11 -1.91 -26.78
C GLN A 137 17.85 -1.93 -27.63
N LEU A 138 16.82 -2.63 -27.15
CA LEU A 138 15.55 -2.76 -27.86
C LEU A 138 14.62 -1.56 -27.58
N THR A 139 13.55 -1.45 -28.37
CA THR A 139 12.47 -0.49 -28.16
C THR A 139 11.28 -1.16 -27.48
N GLU A 140 10.40 -0.37 -26.89
CA GLU A 140 9.14 -0.86 -26.33
C GLU A 140 8.26 -1.54 -27.38
N GLU A 141 8.29 -1.04 -28.64
CA GLU A 141 7.56 -1.65 -29.77
C GLU A 141 8.08 -3.03 -30.12
N GLU A 142 9.41 -3.21 -30.12
CA GLU A 142 10.02 -4.52 -30.41
C GLU A 142 9.71 -5.54 -29.31
N ILE A 143 9.66 -5.12 -28.04
CA ILE A 143 9.21 -5.94 -26.92
C ILE A 143 7.74 -6.30 -27.12
N LYS A 144 6.88 -5.31 -27.41
CA LYS A 144 5.45 -5.54 -27.64
C LYS A 144 5.19 -6.59 -28.72
N GLU A 145 5.84 -6.44 -29.88
CA GLU A 145 5.67 -7.39 -30.98
C GLU A 145 5.94 -8.83 -30.54
N GLN A 146 6.93 -9.05 -29.68
CA GLN A 146 7.31 -10.38 -29.25
C GLN A 146 6.44 -10.87 -28.08
N PHE A 147 6.12 -10.02 -27.13
CA PHE A 147 5.28 -10.38 -25.97
C PHE A 147 3.83 -10.65 -26.38
N ASP A 148 3.29 -9.97 -27.40
CA ASP A 148 1.97 -10.27 -27.98
C ASP A 148 1.85 -11.70 -28.55
N ARG A 149 2.98 -12.37 -28.82
CA ARG A 149 3.02 -13.78 -29.28
C ARG A 149 2.84 -14.80 -28.15
N LEU A 150 2.96 -14.37 -26.88
CA LEU A 150 2.91 -15.23 -25.70
C LEU A 150 1.48 -15.64 -25.26
N LYS A 151 0.44 -15.32 -26.02
CA LYS A 151 -0.98 -15.51 -25.67
C LYS A 151 -1.36 -16.91 -25.17
N ASN A 152 -0.65 -17.95 -25.61
CA ASN A 152 -0.88 -19.34 -25.21
C ASN A 152 0.28 -19.92 -24.38
N THR A 153 1.19 -19.07 -23.92
CA THR A 153 2.34 -19.44 -23.09
C THR A 153 2.02 -19.08 -21.63
N LYS A 154 2.32 -19.98 -20.71
CA LYS A 154 2.14 -19.71 -19.28
C LYS A 154 3.11 -18.64 -18.83
N ILE A 155 2.59 -17.48 -18.48
CA ILE A 155 3.37 -16.36 -17.96
C ILE A 155 3.42 -16.45 -16.43
N ILE A 156 4.62 -16.49 -15.90
CA ILE A 156 4.90 -16.63 -14.47
C ILE A 156 5.56 -15.35 -14.00
N MET A 157 5.04 -14.78 -12.92
CA MET A 157 5.55 -13.53 -12.35
C MET A 157 5.63 -13.63 -10.82
N HIS A 158 6.29 -12.67 -10.20
CA HIS A 158 6.27 -12.47 -8.75
C HIS A 158 5.80 -11.05 -8.45
N ASN A 159 4.67 -10.89 -7.76
CA ASN A 159 3.96 -9.59 -7.67
C ASN A 159 3.63 -9.02 -9.06
N GLY A 160 3.19 -9.91 -9.94
CA GLY A 160 3.05 -9.66 -11.37
C GLY A 160 2.01 -8.61 -11.75
N LYS A 161 1.20 -8.16 -10.79
CA LYS A 161 0.32 -7.01 -11.00
C LYS A 161 1.12 -5.77 -11.40
N PHE A 162 2.21 -5.47 -10.70
CA PHE A 162 3.08 -4.34 -11.01
C PHE A 162 3.70 -4.47 -12.41
N ASP A 163 4.26 -5.64 -12.73
CA ASP A 163 4.87 -5.88 -14.04
C ASP A 163 3.85 -5.79 -15.18
N TYR A 164 2.64 -6.31 -14.96
CA TYR A 164 1.54 -6.18 -15.89
C TYR A 164 1.22 -4.70 -16.19
N GLU A 165 1.11 -3.90 -15.13
CA GLU A 165 0.81 -2.47 -15.24
C GLU A 165 1.93 -1.72 -15.96
N VAL A 166 3.19 -1.98 -15.62
CA VAL A 166 4.37 -1.39 -16.28
C VAL A 166 4.38 -1.74 -17.77
N ILE A 167 4.28 -3.02 -18.13
CA ILE A 167 4.31 -3.47 -19.52
C ILE A 167 3.14 -2.89 -20.31
N LYS A 168 1.96 -2.83 -19.72
CA LYS A 168 0.79 -2.23 -20.37
C LYS A 168 0.93 -0.73 -20.58
N CYS A 169 1.45 0.00 -19.60
CA CYS A 169 1.61 1.45 -19.68
C CYS A 169 2.75 1.89 -20.60
N THR A 170 3.83 1.10 -20.68
CA THR A 170 5.04 1.46 -21.45
C THR A 170 5.03 0.85 -22.84
N CYS A 171 4.75 -0.43 -22.96
CA CYS A 171 4.75 -1.14 -24.23
C CYS A 171 3.36 -1.25 -24.90
N GLY A 172 2.26 -1.02 -24.16
CA GLY A 172 0.91 -1.24 -24.67
C GLY A 172 0.59 -2.72 -24.94
N CYS A 173 1.27 -3.64 -24.24
CA CYS A 173 1.05 -5.09 -24.33
C CYS A 173 0.22 -5.57 -23.14
N VAL A 174 -0.73 -6.47 -23.38
CA VAL A 174 -1.56 -7.09 -22.36
C VAL A 174 -1.12 -8.55 -22.21
N LEU A 175 -0.59 -8.89 -21.03
CA LEU A 175 -0.13 -10.23 -20.69
C LEU A 175 -1.20 -10.96 -19.86
N ASP A 176 -1.37 -12.26 -20.12
CA ASP A 176 -2.24 -13.13 -19.32
C ASP A 176 -1.40 -13.85 -18.26
N ILE A 177 -1.43 -13.35 -17.02
CA ILE A 177 -0.62 -13.90 -15.93
C ILE A 177 -1.21 -15.24 -15.50
N TYR A 178 -0.49 -16.33 -15.83
CA TYR A 178 -0.90 -17.68 -15.45
C TYR A 178 -0.63 -17.98 -13.97
N TRP A 179 0.50 -17.45 -13.41
CA TRP A 179 0.92 -17.75 -12.04
C TRP A 179 1.67 -16.58 -11.41
N ASP A 180 1.18 -16.14 -10.27
CA ASP A 180 1.90 -15.18 -9.43
C ASP A 180 2.47 -15.89 -8.21
N THR A 181 3.80 -15.89 -8.09
CA THR A 181 4.50 -16.63 -7.04
C THR A 181 4.39 -15.96 -5.67
N GLU A 182 4.13 -14.64 -5.58
CA GLU A 182 3.85 -13.97 -4.32
C GLU A 182 2.49 -14.40 -3.76
N ILE A 183 1.47 -14.41 -4.60
CA ILE A 183 0.13 -14.84 -4.22
C ILE A 183 0.11 -16.31 -3.83
N ALA A 184 0.77 -17.16 -4.63
CA ALA A 184 0.92 -18.58 -4.32
C ALA A 184 1.59 -18.80 -2.95
N ALA A 185 2.64 -18.04 -2.61
CA ALA A 185 3.31 -18.13 -1.32
C ALA A 185 2.36 -17.77 -0.16
N ARG A 186 1.57 -16.71 -0.30
CA ARG A 186 0.59 -16.28 0.70
C ARG A 186 -0.53 -17.29 0.93
N ILE A 187 -0.98 -17.96 -0.13
CA ILE A 187 -2.02 -19.01 -0.03
C ILE A 187 -1.46 -20.28 0.60
N LEU A 188 -0.19 -20.62 0.33
CA LEU A 188 0.45 -21.79 0.94
C LEU A 188 0.74 -21.59 2.43
N ASP A 189 1.27 -20.43 2.84
CA ASP A 189 1.46 -20.05 4.24
C ASP A 189 1.38 -18.53 4.43
N GLU A 190 0.31 -18.06 5.07
CA GLU A 190 0.08 -16.65 5.37
C GLU A 190 1.07 -16.05 6.38
N ASN A 191 1.76 -16.88 7.16
CA ASN A 191 2.70 -16.44 8.20
C ASN A 191 4.12 -16.23 7.66
N GLU A 192 4.42 -16.74 6.47
CA GLU A 192 5.72 -16.56 5.83
C GLU A 192 5.79 -15.23 5.07
N LEU A 193 7.02 -14.72 4.96
CA LEU A 193 7.27 -13.53 4.14
C LEU A 193 7.27 -13.93 2.66
N ALA A 194 6.36 -13.37 1.89
CA ALA A 194 6.19 -13.73 0.48
C ALA A 194 7.26 -13.16 -0.48
N ALA A 195 8.16 -12.28 -0.01
CA ALA A 195 9.20 -11.68 -0.85
C ALA A 195 10.06 -12.73 -1.57
N LEU A 196 10.25 -12.57 -2.88
CA LEU A 196 10.86 -13.54 -3.80
C LEU A 196 12.15 -14.18 -3.26
N LYS A 197 13.13 -13.37 -2.95
CA LYS A 197 14.45 -13.82 -2.49
C LYS A 197 14.38 -14.57 -1.14
N LYS A 198 13.40 -14.22 -0.28
CA LYS A 198 13.19 -14.92 0.99
C LYS A 198 12.54 -16.28 0.80
N GLN A 199 11.52 -16.36 -0.05
CA GLN A 199 10.86 -17.60 -0.42
C GLN A 199 11.85 -18.55 -1.10
N TYR A 200 12.69 -18.04 -2.01
CA TYR A 200 13.69 -18.85 -2.70
C TYR A 200 14.73 -19.43 -1.73
N ILE A 201 15.28 -18.62 -0.82
CA ILE A 201 16.26 -19.09 0.19
C ILE A 201 15.63 -20.11 1.15
N LEU A 202 14.37 -19.90 1.53
CA LEU A 202 13.70 -20.76 2.49
C LEU A 202 13.38 -22.14 1.90
N HIS A 203 12.97 -22.21 0.64
CA HIS A 203 12.38 -23.40 0.06
C HIS A 203 13.22 -24.07 -1.04
N ILE A 204 14.12 -23.34 -1.69
CA ILE A 204 14.84 -23.84 -2.87
C ILE A 204 16.34 -23.97 -2.60
N ASP A 205 17.00 -22.89 -2.17
CA ASP A 205 18.45 -22.87 -1.97
C ASP A 205 18.84 -22.08 -0.72
N SER A 206 18.91 -22.78 0.40
CA SER A 206 19.30 -22.21 1.70
C SER A 206 20.76 -21.76 1.77
N THR A 207 21.58 -22.12 0.77
CA THR A 207 23.00 -21.72 0.72
C THR A 207 23.20 -20.36 0.07
N GLN A 208 22.15 -19.82 -0.54
CA GLN A 208 22.19 -18.53 -1.19
C GLN A 208 22.33 -17.41 -0.16
N GLU A 209 23.39 -16.60 -0.29
CA GLU A 209 23.52 -15.41 0.53
C GLU A 209 22.36 -14.45 0.28
N LYS A 210 21.95 -13.72 1.32
CA LYS A 210 20.95 -12.66 1.17
C LYS A 210 21.50 -11.60 0.20
N TYR A 211 20.94 -11.55 -1.01
CA TYR A 211 21.24 -10.48 -1.93
C TYR A 211 20.48 -9.22 -1.51
N ASP A 212 21.05 -8.46 -0.63
CA ASP A 212 20.63 -7.10 -0.38
C ASP A 212 21.58 -6.16 -1.14
N ILE A 213 21.51 -6.20 -2.46
CA ILE A 213 22.31 -5.32 -3.31
C ILE A 213 21.56 -4.06 -3.75
N GLU A 214 20.27 -3.97 -3.51
CA GLU A 214 19.48 -2.74 -3.77
C GLU A 214 20.09 -1.51 -3.08
N HIS A 215 20.65 -1.70 -1.90
CA HIS A 215 21.34 -0.61 -1.18
C HIS A 215 22.57 -0.08 -1.93
N LEU A 216 23.19 -0.88 -2.83
CA LEU A 216 24.34 -0.45 -3.63
C LEU A 216 23.94 0.62 -4.63
N PHE A 217 22.73 0.54 -5.16
CA PHE A 217 22.21 1.51 -6.14
C PHE A 217 21.62 2.76 -5.49
N GLN A 218 21.64 2.87 -4.17
CA GLN A 218 21.06 4.01 -3.47
C GLN A 218 21.74 5.32 -3.88
N GLY A 219 20.95 6.24 -4.48
CA GLY A 219 21.40 7.54 -4.97
C GLY A 219 22.14 7.46 -6.33
N ILE A 220 21.91 6.39 -7.08
CA ILE A 220 22.25 6.24 -8.51
C ILE A 220 20.94 6.07 -9.29
N GLU A 221 20.83 6.75 -10.41
CA GLU A 221 19.76 6.53 -11.37
C GLU A 221 20.01 5.20 -12.09
N TYR A 222 19.02 4.33 -12.17
CA TYR A 222 19.18 3.02 -12.83
C TYR A 222 19.50 3.15 -14.31
N GLU A 223 19.07 4.24 -14.92
CA GLU A 223 19.29 4.57 -16.34
C GLU A 223 20.78 4.60 -16.73
N VAL A 224 21.66 5.05 -15.82
CA VAL A 224 23.10 5.16 -16.08
C VAL A 224 23.90 3.91 -15.71
N VAL A 225 23.26 2.87 -15.22
CA VAL A 225 23.92 1.59 -14.89
C VAL A 225 24.15 0.80 -16.17
N ASP A 226 25.36 0.26 -16.34
CA ASP A 226 25.70 -0.58 -17.50
C ASP A 226 24.74 -1.79 -17.59
N PRO A 227 24.08 -2.02 -18.75
CA PRO A 227 23.14 -3.12 -18.92
C PRO A 227 23.74 -4.50 -18.66
N ASP A 228 25.03 -4.75 -18.92
CA ASP A 228 25.66 -6.05 -18.66
C ASP A 228 25.84 -6.30 -17.15
N VAL A 229 26.09 -5.25 -16.38
CA VAL A 229 26.15 -5.33 -14.93
C VAL A 229 24.76 -5.42 -14.32
N PHE A 230 23.84 -4.61 -14.84
CA PHE A 230 22.44 -4.60 -14.39
C PHE A 230 21.75 -5.97 -14.63
N ALA A 231 22.08 -6.61 -15.76
CA ALA A 231 21.58 -7.95 -16.10
C ALA A 231 21.91 -9.02 -15.06
N LEU A 232 23.07 -8.94 -14.41
CA LEU A 232 23.43 -9.93 -13.36
C LEU A 232 22.50 -9.85 -12.15
N TYR A 233 22.03 -8.64 -11.85
CA TYR A 233 21.07 -8.40 -10.78
C TYR A 233 19.66 -8.81 -11.24
N ALA A 234 19.19 -8.19 -12.30
CA ALA A 234 17.82 -8.25 -12.78
C ALA A 234 17.43 -9.64 -13.34
N ALA A 235 18.22 -10.20 -14.26
CA ALA A 235 17.87 -11.47 -14.89
C ALA A 235 17.79 -12.65 -13.90
N THR A 236 18.46 -12.56 -12.75
CA THR A 236 18.38 -13.60 -11.71
C THR A 236 16.97 -13.72 -11.15
N ASP A 237 16.21 -12.63 -11.04
CA ASP A 237 14.89 -12.62 -10.45
C ASP A 237 13.88 -13.42 -11.30
N ALA A 238 13.93 -13.35 -12.64
CA ALA A 238 13.13 -14.20 -13.52
C ALA A 238 13.45 -15.71 -13.37
N LEU A 239 14.74 -16.06 -13.21
CA LEU A 239 15.16 -17.45 -12.98
C LEU A 239 14.63 -17.99 -11.66
N ILE A 240 14.79 -17.26 -10.56
CA ILE A 240 14.34 -17.71 -9.24
C ILE A 240 12.82 -17.72 -9.13
N THR A 241 12.12 -16.81 -9.81
CA THR A 241 10.66 -16.82 -9.94
C THR A 241 10.17 -18.12 -10.59
N TYR A 242 10.80 -18.54 -11.70
CA TYR A 242 10.44 -19.80 -12.35
C TYR A 242 10.69 -21.03 -11.46
N ARG A 243 11.84 -21.07 -10.76
CA ARG A 243 12.15 -22.17 -9.83
C ARG A 243 11.19 -22.21 -8.65
N LEU A 244 10.80 -21.04 -8.14
CA LEU A 244 9.81 -20.95 -7.07
C LEU A 244 8.43 -21.46 -7.55
N TYR A 245 8.01 -21.09 -8.78
CA TYR A 245 6.81 -21.64 -9.41
C TYR A 245 6.82 -23.17 -9.46
N GLU A 246 7.93 -23.79 -9.89
CA GLU A 246 8.03 -25.25 -9.95
C GLU A 246 7.83 -25.89 -8.57
N TRP A 247 8.50 -25.35 -7.55
CA TRP A 247 8.33 -25.82 -6.18
C TRP A 247 6.89 -25.60 -5.68
N GLN A 248 6.30 -24.43 -5.89
CA GLN A 248 4.93 -24.14 -5.46
C GLN A 248 3.91 -25.07 -6.13
N LYS A 249 4.10 -25.37 -7.40
CA LYS A 249 3.26 -26.33 -8.12
C LYS A 249 3.31 -27.73 -7.48
N GLU A 250 4.49 -28.17 -7.02
CA GLU A 250 4.62 -29.42 -6.26
C GLU A 250 3.89 -29.33 -4.92
N GLN A 251 3.98 -28.18 -4.20
CA GLN A 251 3.26 -28.02 -2.94
C GLN A 251 1.75 -28.12 -3.13
N PHE A 252 1.20 -27.43 -4.12
CA PHE A 252 -0.24 -27.48 -4.41
C PHE A 252 -0.72 -28.87 -4.84
N SER A 253 0.15 -29.70 -5.44
CA SER A 253 -0.20 -31.08 -5.81
C SER A 253 -0.21 -32.06 -4.65
N LYS A 254 0.19 -31.67 -3.45
CA LYS A 254 0.15 -32.54 -2.27
C LYS A 254 -1.28 -32.80 -1.82
N PRO A 255 -1.58 -34.03 -1.37
CA PRO A 255 -2.90 -34.36 -0.83
C PRO A 255 -3.29 -33.41 0.33
N GLY A 256 -4.49 -32.85 0.25
CA GLY A 256 -5.04 -31.89 1.22
C GLY A 256 -4.92 -30.43 0.80
N ASN A 257 -4.22 -30.12 -0.29
CA ASN A 257 -4.05 -28.76 -0.80
C ASN A 257 -4.96 -28.44 -2.00
N GLU A 258 -5.89 -29.34 -2.35
CA GLU A 258 -6.78 -29.18 -3.50
C GLU A 258 -7.65 -27.93 -3.39
N ASN A 259 -8.15 -27.63 -2.20
CA ASN A 259 -8.94 -26.42 -1.95
C ASN A 259 -8.08 -25.16 -2.04
N LEU A 260 -6.85 -25.18 -1.53
CA LEU A 260 -5.91 -24.07 -1.64
C LEU A 260 -5.59 -23.79 -3.11
N TYR A 261 -5.32 -24.84 -3.89
CA TYR A 261 -5.08 -24.71 -5.32
C TYR A 261 -6.31 -24.16 -6.06
N SER A 262 -7.50 -24.62 -5.68
CA SER A 262 -8.75 -24.13 -6.28
C SER A 262 -8.97 -22.64 -5.99
N VAL A 263 -8.76 -22.19 -4.75
CA VAL A 263 -8.84 -20.77 -4.37
C VAL A 263 -7.79 -19.97 -5.13
N PHE A 264 -6.55 -20.44 -5.16
CA PHE A 264 -5.47 -19.77 -5.86
C PHE A 264 -5.79 -19.56 -7.35
N MET A 265 -6.14 -20.63 -8.07
CA MET A 265 -6.35 -20.57 -9.53
C MET A 265 -7.67 -19.93 -9.95
N ASN A 266 -8.75 -20.15 -9.20
CA ASN A 266 -10.09 -19.75 -9.62
C ASN A 266 -10.58 -18.43 -8.98
N VAL A 267 -9.93 -17.97 -7.93
CA VAL A 267 -10.27 -16.73 -7.24
C VAL A 267 -9.12 -15.73 -7.31
N GLU A 268 -7.96 -16.07 -6.75
CA GLU A 268 -6.89 -15.10 -6.58
C GLU A 268 -6.20 -14.71 -7.90
N MET A 269 -5.89 -15.70 -8.76
CA MET A 269 -5.23 -15.40 -10.03
C MET A 269 -6.07 -14.50 -10.98
N PRO A 270 -7.37 -14.75 -11.18
CA PRO A 270 -8.20 -13.81 -11.97
C PRO A 270 -8.27 -12.40 -11.38
N VAL A 271 -8.20 -12.27 -10.06
CA VAL A 271 -8.25 -10.99 -9.36
C VAL A 271 -7.00 -10.14 -9.59
N VAL A 272 -5.84 -10.73 -9.85
CA VAL A 272 -4.60 -9.99 -10.16
C VAL A 272 -4.84 -9.01 -11.31
N GLN A 273 -5.32 -9.51 -12.43
CA GLN A 273 -5.54 -8.71 -13.62
C GLN A 273 -6.69 -7.70 -13.43
N VAL A 274 -7.77 -8.10 -12.76
CA VAL A 274 -8.89 -7.19 -12.46
C VAL A 274 -8.43 -6.03 -11.58
N SER A 275 -7.62 -6.29 -10.55
CA SER A 275 -7.09 -5.23 -9.68
C SER A 275 -6.11 -4.32 -10.41
N ALA A 276 -5.25 -4.84 -11.28
CA ALA A 276 -4.38 -4.04 -12.14
C ALA A 276 -5.19 -3.11 -13.06
N GLU A 277 -6.21 -3.64 -13.72
CA GLU A 277 -7.08 -2.81 -14.59
C GLU A 277 -7.80 -1.71 -13.80
N MET A 278 -8.25 -2.01 -12.57
CA MET A 278 -8.86 -0.99 -11.70
C MET A 278 -7.85 0.09 -11.31
N GLU A 279 -6.62 -0.27 -10.98
CA GLU A 279 -5.55 0.68 -10.65
C GLU A 279 -5.20 1.55 -11.85
N LEU A 280 -5.03 0.95 -13.02
CA LEU A 280 -4.72 1.67 -14.27
C LEU A 280 -5.89 2.57 -14.74
N LEU A 281 -7.13 2.12 -14.57
CA LEU A 281 -8.28 2.97 -14.87
C LEU A 281 -8.33 4.20 -13.98
N GLY A 282 -8.02 4.04 -12.70
CA GLY A 282 -8.05 5.12 -11.72
C GLY A 282 -9.45 5.74 -11.55
N VAL A 283 -9.52 6.77 -10.74
CA VAL A 283 -10.77 7.48 -10.42
C VAL A 283 -10.63 8.98 -10.70
N GLU A 284 -11.63 9.58 -11.32
CA GLU A 284 -11.65 11.02 -11.55
C GLU A 284 -11.94 11.78 -10.26
N ILE A 285 -11.22 12.89 -10.02
CA ILE A 285 -11.41 13.77 -8.87
C ILE A 285 -11.83 15.16 -9.34
N ASP A 286 -12.94 15.67 -8.81
CA ASP A 286 -13.36 17.07 -8.98
C ASP A 286 -12.44 18.00 -8.19
N LYS A 287 -11.37 18.45 -8.83
CA LYS A 287 -10.36 19.32 -8.21
C LYS A 287 -10.93 20.67 -7.79
N ASP A 288 -11.90 21.20 -8.54
CA ASP A 288 -12.52 22.48 -8.23
C ASP A 288 -13.41 22.36 -6.99
N TYR A 289 -14.20 21.30 -6.93
CA TYR A 289 -14.98 21.00 -5.73
C TYR A 289 -14.08 20.75 -4.53
N ALA A 290 -13.04 19.96 -4.69
CA ALA A 290 -12.07 19.67 -3.63
C ALA A 290 -11.40 20.94 -3.09
N SER A 291 -11.03 21.88 -3.96
CA SER A 291 -10.45 23.18 -3.57
C SER A 291 -11.45 24.03 -2.75
N ARG A 292 -12.73 24.07 -3.18
CA ARG A 292 -13.79 24.75 -2.42
C ARG A 292 -14.01 24.09 -1.06
N LEU A 293 -14.00 22.75 -1.03
CA LEU A 293 -14.16 21.96 0.19
C LEU A 293 -12.99 22.19 1.16
N SER A 294 -11.75 22.19 0.66
CA SER A 294 -10.54 22.52 1.43
C SER A 294 -10.68 23.88 2.10
N THR A 295 -11.01 24.91 1.31
CA THR A 295 -11.25 26.27 1.84
C THR A 295 -12.32 26.30 2.94
N LYS A 296 -13.41 25.57 2.74
CA LYS A 296 -14.51 25.48 3.72
C LYS A 296 -14.06 24.83 5.03
N TYR A 297 -13.28 23.73 4.95
CA TYR A 297 -12.84 22.99 6.13
C TYR A 297 -11.72 23.71 6.88
N HIS A 298 -10.79 24.36 6.19
CA HIS A 298 -9.78 25.21 6.83
C HIS A 298 -10.43 26.37 7.61
N LYS A 299 -11.46 27.03 7.05
CA LYS A 299 -12.24 28.04 7.80
C LYS A 299 -12.94 27.47 9.04
N LYS A 300 -13.40 26.20 8.99
CA LYS A 300 -13.97 25.54 10.18
C LYS A 300 -12.89 25.33 11.25
N VAL A 301 -11.65 24.96 10.86
CA VAL A 301 -10.54 24.82 11.80
C VAL A 301 -10.18 26.16 12.42
N GLU A 302 -10.06 27.24 11.62
CA GLU A 302 -9.79 28.59 12.12
C GLU A 302 -10.85 29.07 13.13
N ALA A 303 -12.13 28.72 12.89
CA ALA A 303 -13.19 29.06 13.84
C ALA A 303 -13.04 28.30 15.15
N VAL A 304 -12.71 27.00 15.09
CA VAL A 304 -12.45 26.19 16.29
C VAL A 304 -11.19 26.64 17.01
N ASP A 305 -10.15 27.10 16.29
CA ASP A 305 -8.95 27.66 16.93
C ASP A 305 -9.26 28.89 17.75
N LYS A 306 -10.12 29.79 17.27
CA LYS A 306 -10.59 30.94 18.05
C LYS A 306 -11.37 30.51 19.29
N GLU A 307 -12.27 29.51 19.16
CA GLU A 307 -12.97 28.96 20.33
C GLU A 307 -11.99 28.34 21.35
N ILE A 308 -10.92 27.70 20.88
CA ILE A 308 -9.84 27.13 21.72
C ILE A 308 -9.06 28.25 22.42
N ASP A 309 -8.69 29.31 21.69
CA ASP A 309 -7.93 30.44 22.30
C ASP A 309 -8.76 31.15 23.38
N GLU A 310 -10.05 31.36 23.13
CA GLU A 310 -10.99 31.90 24.11
C GLU A 310 -11.09 30.99 25.35
N GLU A 311 -11.19 29.66 25.14
CA GLU A 311 -11.24 28.71 26.26
C GLU A 311 -9.93 28.65 27.03
N LEU A 312 -8.77 28.66 26.33
CA LEU A 312 -7.44 28.70 26.95
C LEU A 312 -7.20 29.97 27.75
N SER A 313 -7.76 31.10 27.32
CA SER A 313 -7.64 32.37 28.04
C SER A 313 -8.14 32.29 29.48
N LYS A 314 -9.15 31.45 29.75
CA LYS A 314 -9.69 31.21 31.10
C LYS A 314 -8.68 30.51 32.02
N TYR A 315 -7.65 29.90 31.48
CA TYR A 315 -6.62 29.18 32.23
C TYR A 315 -5.28 29.92 32.24
N SER A 316 -5.20 31.14 31.70
CA SER A 316 -3.96 31.95 31.58
C SER A 316 -3.22 32.09 32.90
N ASP A 317 -3.92 32.42 34.00
CA ASP A 317 -3.32 32.58 35.31
C ASP A 317 -2.72 31.27 35.86
N LYS A 318 -3.41 30.14 35.64
CA LYS A 318 -2.90 28.82 36.05
C LYS A 318 -1.67 28.42 35.23
N ILE A 319 -1.67 28.72 33.94
CA ILE A 319 -0.53 28.45 33.03
C ILE A 319 0.67 29.31 33.45
N ALA A 320 0.45 30.61 33.72
CA ALA A 320 1.49 31.54 34.18
C ALA A 320 2.10 31.11 35.53
N ALA A 321 1.26 30.76 36.51
CA ALA A 321 1.72 30.29 37.82
C ALA A 321 2.53 28.98 37.69
N TRP A 322 2.10 28.05 36.86
CA TRP A 322 2.85 26.80 36.61
C TRP A 322 4.21 27.09 35.98
N ARG A 323 4.28 27.96 34.96
CA ARG A 323 5.53 28.37 34.31
C ARG A 323 6.48 29.02 35.32
N GLN A 324 5.99 29.93 36.14
CA GLN A 324 6.77 30.59 37.18
C GLN A 324 7.35 29.59 38.19
N THR A 325 6.54 28.64 38.66
CA THR A 325 6.97 27.58 39.57
C THR A 325 8.06 26.71 38.95
N LYS A 326 7.88 26.31 37.68
CA LYS A 326 8.88 25.50 36.95
C LYS A 326 10.19 26.28 36.76
N GLU A 327 10.12 27.55 36.41
CA GLU A 327 11.32 28.37 36.22
C GLU A 327 12.08 28.56 37.55
N ALA A 328 11.37 28.76 38.68
CA ALA A 328 11.96 28.81 39.99
C ALA A 328 12.68 27.50 40.34
N ASN A 329 12.04 26.37 40.11
CA ASN A 329 12.64 25.05 40.33
C ASN A 329 13.91 24.82 39.48
N TYR A 330 13.91 25.27 38.22
CA TYR A 330 15.11 25.20 37.37
C TYR A 330 16.24 26.05 37.86
N LYS A 331 15.95 27.28 38.31
CA LYS A 331 16.96 28.15 38.88
C LYS A 331 17.56 27.54 40.15
N GLU A 332 16.75 26.90 40.99
CA GLU A 332 17.23 26.19 42.17
C GLU A 332 18.11 24.99 41.82
N LEU A 333 17.67 24.13 40.88
CA LEU A 333 18.44 22.98 40.43
C LEU A 333 19.78 23.37 39.80
N ASN A 334 19.79 24.42 39.00
CA ASN A 334 21.02 24.95 38.37
C ASN A 334 21.92 25.71 39.31
N SER A 335 21.42 26.19 40.48
CA SER A 335 22.25 26.81 41.50
C SER A 335 23.13 25.81 42.27
N LYS A 336 22.75 24.51 42.22
CA LYS A 336 23.56 23.41 42.75
C LYS A 336 24.66 23.08 41.73
N GLN A 337 25.78 23.85 41.77
CA GLN A 337 26.90 23.65 40.83
C GLN A 337 27.66 22.34 41.09
N ASN A 338 28.10 21.71 39.99
CA ASN A 338 29.15 20.71 40.06
C ASN A 338 30.50 21.35 40.44
N LYS A 339 31.45 20.54 40.89
CA LYS A 339 32.83 20.99 41.19
C LYS A 339 33.55 21.67 40.01
N SER A 340 33.02 21.53 38.78
CA SER A 340 33.51 22.14 37.53
C SER A 340 32.83 23.46 37.16
N GLY A 341 31.81 23.91 37.89
CA GLY A 341 31.11 25.18 37.61
C GLY A 341 30.15 25.12 36.42
N GLU A 342 29.95 23.98 35.80
CA GLU A 342 29.03 23.80 34.65
C GLU A 342 27.59 23.53 35.12
N TYR A 343 26.62 24.11 34.40
CA TYR A 343 25.20 23.83 34.60
C TYR A 343 24.85 22.51 33.93
N THR A 344 24.46 21.48 34.72
CA THR A 344 24.25 20.11 34.24
C THR A 344 22.81 19.76 34.02
N TYR A 345 21.85 20.57 34.46
CA TYR A 345 20.43 20.25 34.29
C TYR A 345 19.87 20.78 32.95
N LYS A 346 19.50 19.85 32.06
CA LYS A 346 18.79 20.16 30.80
C LYS A 346 17.31 19.93 31.03
N LYS A 347 16.47 20.93 30.70
CA LYS A 347 15.00 20.78 30.71
C LYS A 347 14.59 19.64 29.80
N SER A 348 13.90 18.63 30.33
CA SER A 348 13.29 17.57 29.51
C SER A 348 12.08 18.11 28.73
N LYS A 349 11.71 17.45 27.63
CA LYS A 349 10.52 17.83 26.86
C LYS A 349 9.24 17.77 27.70
N ASN A 350 9.19 16.89 28.71
CA ASN A 350 8.04 16.71 29.60
C ASN A 350 7.89 17.83 30.66
N GLU A 351 8.81 18.79 30.68
CA GLU A 351 8.84 19.88 31.64
C GLU A 351 8.72 21.24 30.96
N GLN A 352 8.50 21.27 29.66
CA GLN A 352 8.42 22.50 28.86
C GLN A 352 7.02 22.62 28.25
N LEU A 353 6.40 23.77 28.46
CA LEU A 353 5.16 24.15 27.81
C LEU A 353 5.42 25.36 26.90
N ALA A 354 5.16 25.21 25.61
CA ALA A 354 5.27 26.27 24.63
C ALA A 354 4.30 27.43 24.92
N ASP A 355 4.55 28.59 24.34
CA ASP A 355 3.67 29.73 24.39
C ASP A 355 3.31 30.20 22.99
N PRO A 356 2.05 29.99 22.56
CA PRO A 356 0.97 29.26 23.24
C PRO A 356 1.23 27.74 23.34
N PRO A 357 0.49 27.00 24.22
CA PRO A 357 0.58 25.54 24.32
C PRO A 357 0.25 24.83 23.02
N GLN A 358 1.11 23.88 22.61
CA GLN A 358 0.89 23.10 21.39
C GLN A 358 -0.06 21.92 21.68
N LEU A 359 -1.35 22.10 21.47
CA LEU A 359 -2.39 21.12 21.81
C LEU A 359 -2.36 19.83 20.96
N ASN A 360 -1.71 19.86 19.79
CA ASN A 360 -1.47 18.67 18.97
C ASN A 360 -0.33 17.81 19.50
N SER A 361 0.54 18.36 20.37
CA SER A 361 1.58 17.58 21.04
C SER A 361 1.00 16.83 22.24
N PRO A 362 1.02 15.47 22.26
CA PRO A 362 0.52 14.70 23.39
C PRO A 362 1.18 15.07 24.71
N THR A 363 2.47 15.37 24.68
CA THR A 363 3.24 15.77 25.87
C THR A 363 2.78 17.10 26.42
N GLN A 364 2.60 18.10 25.57
CA GLN A 364 2.19 19.44 26.02
C GLN A 364 0.74 19.46 26.49
N LEU A 365 -0.13 18.74 25.77
CA LEU A 365 -1.50 18.59 26.20
C LEU A 365 -1.60 17.84 27.55
N ALA A 366 -0.74 16.82 27.76
CA ALA A 366 -0.70 16.14 29.05
C ALA A 366 -0.25 17.07 30.21
N ILE A 367 0.72 17.96 29.97
CA ILE A 367 1.11 18.98 30.94
C ILE A 367 -0.08 19.88 31.25
N LEU A 368 -0.77 20.38 30.22
CA LEU A 368 -1.91 21.26 30.42
C LEU A 368 -3.02 20.58 31.23
N LEU A 369 -3.43 19.37 30.84
CA LEU A 369 -4.53 18.69 31.50
C LEU A 369 -4.20 18.21 32.91
N TYR A 370 -3.08 17.53 33.09
CA TYR A 370 -2.80 16.82 34.35
C TYR A 370 -1.96 17.65 35.34
N ASP A 371 -1.01 18.46 34.86
CA ASP A 371 -0.14 19.22 35.76
C ASP A 371 -0.71 20.62 36.08
N ILE A 372 -1.41 21.28 35.14
CA ILE A 372 -1.94 22.63 35.29
C ILE A 372 -3.40 22.62 35.69
N LEU A 373 -4.25 21.89 34.94
CA LEU A 373 -5.70 21.81 35.20
C LEU A 373 -6.05 20.75 36.24
N GLN A 374 -5.12 19.85 36.57
CA GLN A 374 -5.28 18.79 37.57
C GLN A 374 -6.49 17.89 37.34
N VAL A 375 -6.71 17.54 36.04
CA VAL A 375 -7.80 16.67 35.65
C VAL A 375 -7.59 15.27 36.24
N PRO A 376 -8.62 14.59 36.76
CA PRO A 376 -8.51 13.23 37.27
C PRO A 376 -8.02 12.25 36.21
N ILE A 377 -7.19 11.29 36.63
CA ILE A 377 -6.71 10.21 35.75
C ILE A 377 -7.87 9.34 35.29
N GLN A 378 -8.09 9.24 33.99
CA GLN A 378 -9.20 8.49 33.38
C GLN A 378 -8.85 7.03 33.12
N ASP A 379 -7.58 6.71 32.89
CA ASP A 379 -7.10 5.36 32.64
C ASP A 379 -5.80 5.08 33.41
N LYS A 380 -5.85 4.08 34.29
CA LYS A 380 -4.67 3.67 35.09
C LYS A 380 -3.50 3.12 34.24
N LYS A 381 -3.81 2.55 33.04
CA LYS A 381 -2.79 2.06 32.11
C LYS A 381 -2.12 3.18 31.31
N ALA A 382 -2.82 4.28 31.13
CA ALA A 382 -2.35 5.48 30.45
C ALA A 382 -2.65 6.74 31.28
N PRO A 383 -2.03 6.94 32.46
CA PRO A 383 -2.42 7.97 33.45
C PRO A 383 -2.26 9.41 32.93
N ARG A 384 -1.47 9.62 31.88
CA ARG A 384 -1.31 10.89 31.20
C ARG A 384 -1.73 10.84 29.72
N GLY A 385 -2.68 9.97 29.41
CA GLY A 385 -3.19 9.79 28.07
C GLY A 385 -3.93 11.01 27.53
N THR A 386 -3.74 11.29 26.26
CA THR A 386 -4.41 12.39 25.53
C THR A 386 -5.07 11.89 24.23
N GLY A 387 -5.29 10.59 24.16
CA GLY A 387 -6.02 9.96 23.06
C GLY A 387 -7.51 10.26 23.11
N GLU A 388 -8.19 10.05 22.01
CA GLU A 388 -9.61 10.36 21.82
C GLU A 388 -10.51 9.79 22.92
N GLU A 389 -10.33 8.48 23.23
CA GLU A 389 -11.11 7.78 24.27
C GLU A 389 -10.95 8.36 25.67
N ILE A 390 -9.78 8.93 25.94
CA ILE A 390 -9.49 9.57 27.24
C ILE A 390 -10.06 10.97 27.27
N LEU A 391 -9.85 11.76 26.20
CA LEU A 391 -10.38 13.12 26.12
C LEU A 391 -11.90 13.16 26.19
N LYS A 392 -12.61 12.18 25.58
CA LYS A 392 -14.07 12.04 25.68
C LYS A 392 -14.57 11.83 27.12
N LYS A 393 -13.74 11.27 28.00
CA LYS A 393 -14.08 11.05 29.42
C LYS A 393 -13.79 12.27 30.30
N ILE A 394 -12.97 13.21 29.79
CA ILE A 394 -12.63 14.44 30.48
C ILE A 394 -13.70 15.48 30.16
N ASN A 395 -14.57 15.74 31.09
CA ASN A 395 -15.72 16.65 30.91
C ASN A 395 -15.30 18.12 31.08
N ILE A 396 -14.50 18.65 30.15
CA ILE A 396 -14.17 20.08 30.06
C ILE A 396 -14.30 20.58 28.62
N PRO A 397 -14.84 21.80 28.38
CA PRO A 397 -15.08 22.32 27.04
C PRO A 397 -13.84 22.29 26.14
N LEU A 398 -12.66 22.54 26.69
CA LEU A 398 -11.39 22.50 25.95
C LEU A 398 -11.15 21.12 25.30
N CYS A 399 -11.48 20.02 25.96
CA CYS A 399 -11.29 18.69 25.39
C CYS A 399 -12.21 18.42 24.20
N ASP A 400 -13.45 18.89 24.26
CA ASP A 400 -14.41 18.77 23.15
C ASP A 400 -13.95 19.58 21.94
N LEU A 401 -13.45 20.79 22.15
CA LEU A 401 -12.88 21.63 21.09
C LEU A 401 -11.64 20.99 20.46
N ILE A 402 -10.75 20.42 21.27
CA ILE A 402 -9.57 19.69 20.76
C ILE A 402 -9.99 18.48 19.93
N LEU A 403 -10.98 17.71 20.37
CA LEU A 403 -11.51 16.58 19.62
C LEU A 403 -12.15 17.02 18.29
N LYS A 404 -12.95 18.09 18.30
CA LYS A 404 -13.54 18.72 17.11
C LYS A 404 -12.46 19.14 16.12
N LYS A 405 -11.42 19.85 16.59
CA LYS A 405 -10.28 20.26 15.77
C LYS A 405 -9.56 19.06 15.15
N ARG A 406 -9.16 18.07 15.97
CA ARG A 406 -8.47 16.86 15.51
C ARG A 406 -9.30 16.10 14.45
N GLY A 407 -10.63 16.03 14.63
CA GLY A 407 -11.53 15.44 13.65
C GLY A 407 -11.48 16.17 12.30
N LEU A 408 -11.54 17.50 12.30
CA LEU A 408 -11.44 18.32 11.11
C LEU A 408 -10.06 18.22 10.44
N GLU A 409 -8.97 18.34 11.20
CA GLU A 409 -7.60 18.22 10.70
C GLU A 409 -7.33 16.83 10.09
N LYS A 410 -7.89 15.77 10.69
CA LYS A 410 -7.81 14.42 10.12
C LYS A 410 -8.52 14.33 8.77
N LEU A 411 -9.72 14.92 8.63
CA LEU A 411 -10.45 14.93 7.35
C LEU A 411 -9.70 15.72 6.29
N ILE A 412 -9.14 16.86 6.65
CA ILE A 412 -8.33 17.70 5.75
C ILE A 412 -7.08 16.93 5.31
N GLY A 413 -6.23 16.53 6.25
CA GLY A 413 -4.92 15.96 5.96
C GLY A 413 -4.95 14.54 5.39
N THR A 414 -6.04 13.78 5.63
CA THR A 414 -6.14 12.41 5.11
C THR A 414 -6.88 12.34 3.78
N TYR A 415 -7.87 13.22 3.55
CA TYR A 415 -8.74 13.11 2.40
C TYR A 415 -8.80 14.38 1.56
N ILE A 416 -9.20 15.52 2.15
CA ILE A 416 -9.60 16.72 1.39
C ILE A 416 -8.43 17.32 0.63
N ASP A 417 -7.27 17.47 1.28
CA ASP A 417 -6.07 18.03 0.66
C ASP A 417 -5.19 16.95 0.03
N LYS A 418 -5.14 15.75 0.65
CA LYS A 418 -4.26 14.68 0.19
C LYS A 418 -4.73 14.03 -1.10
N ILE A 419 -6.02 13.69 -1.22
CA ILE A 419 -6.54 12.97 -2.39
C ILE A 419 -6.31 13.75 -3.69
N PRO A 420 -6.66 15.05 -3.80
CA PRO A 420 -6.37 15.81 -5.01
C PRO A 420 -4.88 15.95 -5.34
N ALA A 421 -4.02 15.95 -4.31
CA ALA A 421 -2.57 16.02 -4.49
C ALA A 421 -1.95 14.72 -5.03
N CYS A 422 -2.65 13.59 -4.91
CA CYS A 422 -2.23 12.29 -5.44
C CYS A 422 -2.71 12.04 -6.87
N VAL A 423 -3.44 12.98 -7.49
CA VAL A 423 -3.94 12.84 -8.86
C VAL A 423 -2.77 12.90 -9.84
N SER A 424 -2.64 11.88 -10.68
CA SER A 424 -1.59 11.79 -11.70
C SER A 424 -1.68 12.94 -12.70
N PRO A 425 -0.56 13.61 -13.01
CA PRO A 425 -0.53 14.63 -14.04
C PRO A 425 -0.65 14.07 -15.46
N LYS A 426 -0.44 12.77 -15.65
CA LYS A 426 -0.42 12.11 -16.96
C LYS A 426 -1.81 12.02 -17.57
N ASP A 427 -2.80 11.67 -16.78
CA ASP A 427 -4.18 11.44 -17.22
C ASP A 427 -5.24 12.14 -16.37
N ASN A 428 -4.81 12.88 -15.35
CA ASN A 428 -5.66 13.62 -14.42
C ASN A 428 -6.58 12.72 -13.58
N ARG A 429 -6.17 11.46 -13.32
CA ARG A 429 -6.91 10.49 -12.51
C ARG A 429 -6.13 10.11 -11.25
N LEU A 430 -6.84 9.61 -10.26
CA LEU A 430 -6.28 9.09 -9.02
C LEU A 430 -6.11 7.59 -9.14
N HIS A 431 -4.88 7.10 -9.00
CA HIS A 431 -4.53 5.69 -9.04
C HIS A 431 -4.11 5.25 -7.65
N ALA A 432 -5.01 4.52 -6.98
CA ALA A 432 -4.71 3.95 -5.67
C ALA A 432 -4.31 2.49 -5.82
N HIS A 433 -3.40 2.02 -4.98
CA HIS A 433 -3.01 0.62 -4.98
C HIS A 433 -3.98 -0.24 -4.16
N PHE A 434 -4.34 -1.41 -4.70
CA PHE A 434 -5.18 -2.41 -4.07
C PHE A 434 -4.40 -3.71 -3.85
N ASN A 435 -4.05 -4.01 -2.62
CA ASN A 435 -3.38 -5.26 -2.27
C ASN A 435 -4.43 -6.31 -1.90
N GLN A 436 -4.57 -7.34 -2.72
CA GLN A 436 -5.58 -8.39 -2.54
C GLN A 436 -5.31 -9.29 -1.33
N LEU A 437 -4.06 -9.47 -0.94
CA LEU A 437 -3.64 -10.28 0.21
C LEU A 437 -3.06 -9.44 1.36
N GLY A 438 -3.40 -8.15 1.42
CA GLY A 438 -2.92 -7.22 2.43
C GLY A 438 -3.50 -7.44 3.84
N ALA A 439 -4.54 -8.26 3.98
CA ALA A 439 -5.16 -8.60 5.25
C ALA A 439 -5.34 -10.11 5.38
N GLY A 440 -5.00 -10.69 6.55
CA GLY A 440 -5.17 -12.12 6.83
C GLY A 440 -6.64 -12.62 6.80
N THR A 441 -7.61 -11.71 6.62
CA THR A 441 -9.03 -12.03 6.44
C THR A 441 -9.43 -12.22 4.98
N GLY A 442 -8.50 -12.10 4.02
CA GLY A 442 -8.78 -12.12 2.58
C GLY A 442 -9.45 -10.84 2.05
N ARG A 443 -9.54 -9.76 2.85
CA ARG A 443 -10.00 -8.46 2.37
C ARG A 443 -8.87 -7.74 1.65
N PHE A 444 -9.22 -6.96 0.63
CA PHE A 444 -8.30 -6.00 0.07
C PHE A 444 -7.83 -4.99 1.11
N SER A 445 -6.59 -4.55 0.99
CA SER A 445 -6.14 -3.28 1.57
C SER A 445 -5.83 -2.28 0.45
N SER A 446 -5.91 -1.00 0.75
CA SER A 446 -5.62 0.05 -0.22
C SER A 446 -4.61 1.04 0.35
N SER A 447 -3.70 1.51 -0.50
CA SER A 447 -2.69 2.52 -0.18
C SER A 447 -2.51 3.52 -1.33
N ASP A 448 -1.89 4.61 -1.04
CA ASP A 448 -1.37 5.64 -1.94
C ASP A 448 -2.35 6.24 -2.98
N PRO A 449 -3.53 6.74 -2.51
CA PRO A 449 -4.02 6.84 -1.14
C PRO A 449 -4.92 5.67 -0.73
N ASN A 450 -5.18 5.51 0.58
CA ASN A 450 -6.14 4.52 1.05
C ASN A 450 -7.58 4.97 0.79
N LEU A 451 -8.23 4.38 -0.21
CA LEU A 451 -9.62 4.69 -0.59
C LEU A 451 -10.67 3.93 0.23
N GLN A 452 -10.29 2.83 0.88
CA GLN A 452 -11.23 2.02 1.67
C GLN A 452 -11.62 2.67 3.00
N ASN A 453 -10.85 3.66 3.46
CA ASN A 453 -11.11 4.36 4.72
C ASN A 453 -11.84 5.70 4.54
N ILE A 454 -12.38 5.98 3.36
CA ILE A 454 -13.19 7.19 3.10
C ILE A 454 -14.41 7.16 4.02
N PRO A 455 -14.67 8.23 4.81
CA PRO A 455 -15.76 8.23 5.76
C PRO A 455 -17.13 8.10 5.08
N SER A 456 -17.82 6.98 5.30
CA SER A 456 -19.13 6.69 4.70
C SER A 456 -20.21 7.75 5.07
N LYS A 457 -20.12 8.32 6.28
CA LYS A 457 -21.05 9.34 6.78
C LYS A 457 -20.73 10.75 6.30
N ASN A 458 -19.60 10.99 5.65
CA ASN A 458 -19.24 12.33 5.17
C ASN A 458 -19.49 12.42 3.66
N LYS A 459 -20.72 12.80 3.29
CA LYS A 459 -21.12 12.97 1.89
C LYS A 459 -20.24 13.99 1.15
N GLU A 460 -19.82 15.08 1.80
CA GLU A 460 -19.01 16.13 1.17
C GLU A 460 -17.67 15.62 0.63
N ILE A 461 -16.99 14.70 1.36
CA ILE A 461 -15.74 14.11 0.87
C ILE A 461 -16.00 13.19 -0.31
N ARG A 462 -17.10 12.43 -0.27
CA ARG A 462 -17.45 11.49 -1.34
C ARG A 462 -17.78 12.20 -2.65
N LEU A 463 -18.36 13.39 -2.60
CA LEU A 463 -18.65 14.23 -3.78
C LEU A 463 -17.40 14.76 -4.50
N MET A 464 -16.19 14.53 -3.97
CA MET A 464 -14.94 14.78 -4.71
C MET A 464 -14.69 13.76 -5.81
N PHE A 465 -15.30 12.57 -5.71
CA PHE A 465 -15.11 11.47 -6.66
C PHE A 465 -16.17 11.55 -7.75
N ARG A 466 -15.72 11.40 -9.00
CA ARG A 466 -16.59 11.38 -10.19
C ARG A 466 -16.48 10.06 -10.91
N ALA A 467 -17.54 9.64 -11.57
CA ALA A 467 -17.58 8.42 -12.37
C ALA A 467 -16.84 8.52 -13.71
N GLY A 468 -16.25 9.64 -14.04
CA GLY A 468 -15.58 9.86 -15.34
C GLY A 468 -16.54 9.94 -16.52
N HIS A 469 -16.00 10.26 -17.70
CA HIS A 469 -16.78 10.50 -18.94
C HIS A 469 -17.22 9.22 -19.67
N THR A 470 -17.42 8.12 -19.00
CA THR A 470 -18.16 7.01 -19.60
C THR A 470 -19.66 7.34 -19.50
N GLU A 471 -20.43 7.12 -20.54
CA GLU A 471 -21.88 7.38 -20.63
C GLU A 471 -22.74 6.64 -19.56
N ARG A 472 -22.11 6.07 -18.56
CA ARG A 472 -22.73 5.48 -17.38
C ARG A 472 -22.23 6.24 -16.16
N GLU A 473 -23.01 7.21 -15.70
CA GLU A 473 -22.90 7.72 -14.35
C GLU A 473 -23.20 6.59 -13.38
N VAL A 474 -22.15 5.92 -12.90
CA VAL A 474 -22.26 5.10 -11.70
C VAL A 474 -22.04 6.04 -10.53
N SER A 475 -23.09 6.75 -10.10
CA SER A 475 -23.01 7.48 -8.86
C SER A 475 -22.85 6.47 -7.73
N SER A 476 -21.93 6.72 -6.79
CA SER A 476 -21.72 5.93 -5.59
C SER A 476 -22.90 5.99 -4.59
N GLU A 477 -24.01 6.56 -4.99
CA GLU A 477 -25.22 6.80 -4.21
C GLU A 477 -26.43 5.95 -4.66
N TYR A 478 -26.21 4.97 -5.57
CA TYR A 478 -27.29 4.05 -5.87
C TYR A 478 -27.51 3.09 -4.70
N ASN A 479 -28.61 3.25 -4.03
CA ASN A 479 -29.16 2.15 -3.28
C ASN A 479 -29.55 1.08 -4.29
N SER A 480 -28.90 -0.07 -4.24
CA SER A 480 -29.29 -1.23 -5.03
C SER A 480 -30.06 -2.19 -4.17
N TYR A 481 -31.19 -2.65 -4.64
CA TYR A 481 -31.95 -3.73 -4.03
C TYR A 481 -31.70 -5.01 -4.80
N THR A 482 -31.32 -6.07 -4.10
CA THR A 482 -31.19 -7.40 -4.67
C THR A 482 -32.39 -8.24 -4.26
N PHE A 483 -33.13 -8.68 -5.24
CA PHE A 483 -34.34 -9.50 -5.04
C PHE A 483 -34.15 -10.89 -5.63
N SER A 484 -34.75 -11.90 -4.97
CA SER A 484 -34.91 -13.21 -5.58
C SER A 484 -35.91 -13.16 -6.72
N MET A 485 -35.70 -13.91 -7.79
CA MET A 485 -36.61 -13.99 -8.96
C MET A 485 -38.05 -14.36 -8.64
N ASN A 486 -38.27 -15.00 -7.48
CA ASN A 486 -39.58 -15.50 -7.05
C ASN A 486 -40.29 -14.56 -6.04
N GLU A 487 -39.77 -13.37 -5.82
CA GLU A 487 -40.34 -12.39 -4.92
C GLU A 487 -41.24 -11.41 -5.67
N GLU A 488 -42.15 -10.77 -4.92
CA GLU A 488 -42.96 -9.64 -5.39
C GLU A 488 -42.56 -8.39 -4.58
N VAL A 489 -42.57 -7.25 -5.24
CA VAL A 489 -42.29 -5.95 -4.64
C VAL A 489 -43.48 -5.02 -4.82
N LEU A 490 -43.68 -4.12 -3.87
CA LEU A 490 -44.69 -3.10 -3.98
C LEU A 490 -44.17 -1.96 -4.84
N THR A 491 -44.91 -1.63 -5.89
CA THR A 491 -44.68 -0.47 -6.73
C THR A 491 -45.85 0.53 -6.59
N SER A 492 -45.66 1.76 -7.10
CA SER A 492 -46.73 2.75 -7.10
C SER A 492 -48.00 2.32 -7.85
N THR A 493 -47.90 1.29 -8.71
CA THR A 493 -49.01 0.69 -9.45
C THR A 493 -49.55 -0.60 -8.83
N GLY A 494 -49.02 -1.04 -7.70
CA GLY A 494 -49.39 -2.27 -7.00
C GLY A 494 -48.27 -3.29 -6.89
N TRP A 495 -48.57 -4.50 -6.38
CA TRP A 495 -47.60 -5.60 -6.27
C TRP A 495 -47.22 -6.06 -7.67
N LYS A 496 -45.91 -6.23 -7.90
CA LYS A 496 -45.30 -6.62 -9.16
C LYS A 496 -44.25 -7.71 -8.92
N ALA A 497 -44.27 -8.76 -9.74
CA ALA A 497 -43.22 -9.77 -9.67
C ALA A 497 -41.87 -9.15 -10.02
N VAL A 498 -40.83 -9.52 -9.27
CA VAL A 498 -39.47 -8.99 -9.47
C VAL A 498 -38.97 -9.23 -10.90
N SER A 499 -39.35 -10.34 -11.52
CA SER A 499 -39.02 -10.68 -12.92
C SER A 499 -39.62 -9.72 -13.95
N GLU A 500 -40.61 -8.92 -13.57
CA GLU A 500 -41.34 -7.98 -14.43
C GLU A 500 -40.94 -6.53 -14.19
N LEU A 501 -39.99 -6.26 -13.29
CA LEU A 501 -39.48 -4.92 -13.05
C LEU A 501 -38.77 -4.37 -14.27
N VAL A 502 -39.02 -3.11 -14.55
CA VAL A 502 -38.41 -2.36 -15.66
C VAL A 502 -37.93 -0.98 -15.15
N PRO A 503 -37.00 -0.33 -15.85
CA PRO A 503 -36.65 1.05 -15.57
C PRO A 503 -37.90 1.94 -15.59
N ASN A 504 -37.93 2.92 -14.68
CA ASN A 504 -39.05 3.84 -14.37
C ASN A 504 -40.19 3.23 -13.53
N ASP A 505 -40.14 1.97 -13.12
CA ASP A 505 -41.01 1.53 -12.04
C ASP A 505 -40.65 2.28 -10.74
N VAL A 506 -41.66 2.62 -9.95
CA VAL A 506 -41.49 3.31 -8.67
C VAL A 506 -41.67 2.26 -7.54
N LEU A 507 -40.61 1.96 -6.82
CA LEU A 507 -40.66 1.11 -5.63
C LEU A 507 -41.22 1.92 -4.44
N VAL A 508 -42.11 1.32 -3.69
CA VAL A 508 -42.69 1.92 -2.47
C VAL A 508 -42.16 1.16 -1.25
N SER A 509 -41.45 1.87 -0.37
CA SER A 509 -40.94 1.34 0.90
C SER A 509 -41.33 2.24 2.06
N ASP A 510 -40.98 1.85 3.28
CA ASP A 510 -41.11 2.67 4.49
C ASP A 510 -40.19 3.91 4.48
N GLU A 511 -39.18 3.91 3.61
CA GLU A 511 -38.30 5.06 3.39
C GLU A 511 -38.81 6.05 2.31
N GLY A 512 -39.91 5.72 1.62
CA GLY A 512 -40.54 6.54 0.59
C GLY A 512 -40.62 5.86 -0.77
N GLU A 513 -40.96 6.68 -1.81
CA GLU A 513 -41.04 6.24 -3.20
C GLU A 513 -39.69 6.46 -3.90
N GLN A 514 -39.20 5.42 -4.61
CA GLN A 514 -37.92 5.47 -5.34
C GLN A 514 -38.08 4.97 -6.77
N VAL A 515 -37.57 5.71 -7.73
CA VAL A 515 -37.65 5.36 -9.16
C VAL A 515 -36.53 4.38 -9.52
N ILE A 516 -36.86 3.25 -10.13
CA ILE A 516 -35.89 2.32 -10.68
C ILE A 516 -35.24 2.94 -11.91
N SER A 517 -33.93 3.15 -11.85
CA SER A 517 -33.13 3.65 -12.97
C SER A 517 -32.65 2.54 -13.90
N THR A 518 -32.28 1.39 -13.33
CA THR A 518 -31.73 0.25 -14.09
C THR A 518 -32.11 -1.06 -13.43
N VAL A 519 -32.41 -2.07 -14.23
CA VAL A 519 -32.67 -3.45 -13.79
C VAL A 519 -31.64 -4.38 -14.45
N MET A 520 -30.93 -5.14 -13.64
CA MET A 520 -29.96 -6.13 -14.13
C MET A 520 -30.34 -7.52 -13.62
N LYS A 521 -30.33 -8.50 -14.51
CA LYS A 521 -30.51 -9.90 -14.16
C LYS A 521 -29.15 -10.56 -13.99
N ILE A 522 -28.90 -11.11 -12.81
CA ILE A 522 -27.65 -11.82 -12.47
C ILE A 522 -28.06 -13.19 -11.91
N ASP A 523 -27.84 -14.24 -12.67
CA ASP A 523 -28.23 -15.62 -12.36
C ASP A 523 -29.72 -15.73 -11.96
N ASN A 524 -30.01 -16.11 -10.71
CA ASN A 524 -31.37 -16.24 -10.17
C ASN A 524 -31.84 -15.01 -9.38
N SER A 525 -31.22 -13.86 -9.59
CA SER A 525 -31.53 -12.61 -8.89
C SER A 525 -31.72 -11.47 -9.87
N ILE A 526 -32.48 -10.46 -9.44
CA ILE A 526 -32.57 -9.17 -10.12
C ILE A 526 -31.99 -8.11 -9.19
N VAL A 527 -31.11 -7.27 -9.73
CA VAL A 527 -30.59 -6.09 -9.06
C VAL A 527 -31.26 -4.88 -9.67
N ALA A 528 -32.06 -4.19 -8.87
CA ALA A 528 -32.68 -2.93 -9.26
C ALA A 528 -31.91 -1.76 -8.65
N TYR A 529 -31.44 -0.85 -9.49
CA TYR A 529 -30.80 0.40 -9.08
C TYR A 529 -31.88 1.50 -9.05
N VAL A 530 -31.95 2.23 -7.96
CA VAL A 530 -32.92 3.32 -7.80
C VAL A 530 -32.21 4.66 -7.82
N SER A 531 -32.85 5.67 -8.40
CA SER A 531 -32.36 7.06 -8.35
C SER A 531 -32.84 7.75 -7.08
N GLU A 532 -32.04 8.63 -6.51
CA GLU A 532 -32.42 9.44 -5.34
C GLU A 532 -33.38 10.61 -5.68
N GLU A 533 -33.96 10.67 -6.86
CA GLU A 533 -35.01 11.66 -7.10
C GLU A 533 -36.26 11.26 -6.29
N VAL A 534 -36.33 11.81 -5.09
CA VAL A 534 -37.59 11.83 -4.33
C VAL A 534 -38.58 12.66 -5.17
N ILE A 535 -39.60 11.99 -5.66
CA ILE A 535 -40.74 12.70 -6.26
C ILE A 535 -41.38 13.48 -5.13
N GLU A 536 -41.23 14.84 -5.14
CA GLU A 536 -41.97 15.74 -4.26
C GLU A 536 -43.47 15.70 -4.53
#